data_56aff186b68fe09e1f4fc4124ef66aa9
#
_entry.id   56aff186b68fe09e1f4fc4124ef66aa9
#
_cell.length_a   1.000
_cell.length_b   1.000
_cell.length_c   1.000
_cell.angle_alpha   90.00
_cell.angle_beta   90.00
_cell.angle_gamma   90.00
#
_symmetry.space_group_name_H-M   'P 1'
#
loop_
_entity.id
_entity.type
_entity.pdbx_description
1 polymer ?
#
loop_
_entity_poly.entity_id
_entity_poly.type
_entity_poly.pdbx_seq_one_letter_code
_entity_poly.pdbx_strand_id
1 'polypeptide(L)'
;MDEIPFDFTRRRMSVVVEDRNGKRQIITKGAVEEMLTVCSFAEFGGKVQPLSDSMRSKAQRFVKEMNAQGMRVLALAQKSFLSKENNFAIEDEKEMVLIGYLAFLDPPKESASQAIKQLHEHGVEVKVLSGDNEAVVKAISRQVGINTSDSVTGPELENMSQEAKQKVVVKCSIFSKLTPMQKSEIIQLLQKKNNTVGFLGDGINDAAALRESDIGISVDSAVDIAKESADIILLEKDLMVLENGVLEGRKTFGNIVKYVKMTASSNFGNMFSVLAASSFLPFLPMLPIHLLIQNLLYDISQTTIPFDRMDREYLAKPCVWDSGDLSRFMIWIGPISSIFDIVTYMVLWWVFKCQGPDMESLFQSGWFVEGLLSQTLIVHMIRTRKVPFIQSSASWPVMLMTFSIMAIGLCIPFTTFGSSIGLTPLPWTYFPWLIGILLSYCVLTQWLKTLYIRAFKRWL
;
A
#
# COMPACT_ATOMS: atom_id res chain seq x y z
N MET A 1 30.44 8.20 -36.86
CA MET A 1 29.46 8.48 -37.85
C MET A 1 28.44 9.36 -37.18
N ASP A 2 27.23 9.53 -37.58
CA ASP A 2 26.32 10.53 -37.01
C ASP A 2 24.99 9.91 -36.61
N GLU A 3 24.22 10.52 -35.68
CA GLU A 3 22.90 10.05 -35.28
C GLU A 3 21.92 11.21 -35.15
N ILE A 4 20.67 10.97 -35.49
CA ILE A 4 19.57 11.85 -35.18
C ILE A 4 18.78 11.15 -34.06
N PRO A 5 18.87 11.63 -32.80
CA PRO A 5 18.29 10.97 -31.65
C PRO A 5 16.77 10.79 -31.76
N PHE A 6 16.24 9.84 -30.99
CA PHE A 6 14.80 9.65 -30.88
C PHE A 6 14.10 10.89 -30.32
N ASP A 7 12.98 11.24 -30.95
CA ASP A 7 12.12 12.33 -30.49
C ASP A 7 10.67 11.84 -30.42
N PHE A 8 10.02 12.12 -29.30
CA PHE A 8 8.63 11.71 -29.05
C PHE A 8 7.61 12.33 -29.99
N THR A 9 7.89 13.52 -30.54
CA THR A 9 7.03 14.17 -31.51
C THR A 9 7.16 13.50 -32.87
N ARG A 10 8.39 13.23 -33.30
CA ARG A 10 8.69 12.57 -34.57
C ARG A 10 8.54 11.04 -34.52
N ARG A 11 8.57 10.42 -33.33
CA ARG A 11 8.48 8.98 -33.06
C ARG A 11 9.39 8.11 -33.94
N ARG A 12 10.60 8.63 -34.27
CA ARG A 12 11.62 7.96 -35.05
C ARG A 12 13.01 8.40 -34.66
N MET A 13 13.97 7.57 -34.98
CA MET A 13 15.40 7.86 -34.83
C MET A 13 16.14 7.41 -36.07
N SER A 14 17.27 8.06 -36.35
CA SER A 14 18.12 7.75 -37.50
C SER A 14 19.56 7.56 -37.09
N VAL A 15 20.26 6.67 -37.77
CA VAL A 15 21.69 6.51 -37.68
C VAL A 15 22.31 6.62 -39.07
N VAL A 16 23.47 7.25 -39.14
CA VAL A 16 24.24 7.38 -40.39
C VAL A 16 25.37 6.37 -40.34
N VAL A 17 25.39 5.50 -41.30
CA VAL A 17 26.44 4.47 -41.49
C VAL A 17 27.18 4.68 -42.81
N GLU A 18 28.44 4.31 -42.84
CA GLU A 18 29.28 4.32 -44.05
C GLU A 18 29.70 2.89 -44.33
N ASP A 19 29.49 2.41 -45.56
CA ASP A 19 29.93 1.11 -45.97
C ASP A 19 31.44 1.09 -46.30
N ARG A 20 31.99 -0.09 -46.56
CA ARG A 20 33.41 -0.29 -46.87
C ARG A 20 33.87 0.45 -48.14
N ASN A 21 32.96 0.88 -48.99
CA ASN A 21 33.21 1.59 -50.24
C ASN A 21 33.04 3.10 -50.12
N GLY A 22 32.87 3.61 -48.86
CA GLY A 22 32.66 5.03 -48.61
C GLY A 22 31.25 5.55 -48.93
N LYS A 23 30.29 4.65 -49.20
CA LYS A 23 28.91 5.02 -49.43
C LYS A 23 28.18 5.24 -48.12
N ARG A 24 27.63 6.43 -47.93
CA ARG A 24 26.88 6.80 -46.70
C ARG A 24 25.42 6.52 -46.86
N GLN A 25 24.81 6.03 -45.80
CA GLN A 25 23.38 5.75 -45.71
C GLN A 25 22.85 6.23 -44.38
N ILE A 26 21.66 6.86 -44.46
CA ILE A 26 20.84 7.09 -43.26
C ILE A 26 19.84 5.94 -43.15
N ILE A 27 19.81 5.31 -41.98
CA ILE A 27 18.88 4.23 -41.63
C ILE A 27 17.99 4.76 -40.53
N THR A 28 16.68 4.78 -40.78
CA THR A 28 15.68 5.32 -39.85
C THR A 28 14.74 4.22 -39.43
N LYS A 29 14.50 4.12 -38.13
CA LYS A 29 13.46 3.27 -37.55
C LYS A 29 12.45 4.12 -36.80
N GLY A 30 11.17 3.74 -36.85
CA GLY A 30 10.13 4.51 -36.17
C GLY A 30 8.76 3.89 -36.26
N ALA A 31 7.78 4.58 -35.66
CA ALA A 31 6.38 4.21 -35.76
C ALA A 31 5.93 4.20 -37.22
N VAL A 32 5.18 3.16 -37.60
CA VAL A 32 4.84 2.94 -39.02
C VAL A 32 4.09 4.12 -39.63
N GLU A 33 3.17 4.70 -38.88
CA GLU A 33 2.38 5.84 -39.33
C GLU A 33 3.29 7.02 -39.71
N GLU A 34 4.26 7.35 -38.84
CA GLU A 34 5.21 8.44 -39.02
C GLU A 34 6.25 8.14 -40.13
N MET A 35 6.68 6.88 -40.22
CA MET A 35 7.63 6.45 -41.23
C MET A 35 7.02 6.50 -42.63
N LEU A 36 5.74 6.17 -42.80
CA LEU A 36 5.04 6.30 -44.05
C LEU A 36 4.93 7.77 -44.56
N THR A 37 5.01 8.77 -43.69
CA THR A 37 5.00 10.20 -44.10
C THR A 37 6.32 10.62 -44.73
N VAL A 38 7.44 10.05 -44.32
CA VAL A 38 8.78 10.40 -44.81
C VAL A 38 9.29 9.48 -45.93
N CYS A 39 8.58 8.37 -46.17
CA CYS A 39 8.92 7.46 -47.27
C CYS A 39 8.19 7.82 -48.55
N SER A 40 8.96 8.02 -49.62
CA SER A 40 8.44 8.21 -50.99
C SER A 40 8.56 6.96 -51.85
N PHE A 41 9.41 6.04 -51.42
CA PHE A 41 9.70 4.80 -52.14
C PHE A 41 9.59 3.61 -51.21
N ALA A 42 9.48 2.39 -51.79
CA ALA A 42 9.56 1.15 -51.09
C ALA A 42 10.40 0.13 -51.90
N GLU A 43 11.16 -0.71 -51.20
CA GLU A 43 11.87 -1.79 -51.79
C GLU A 43 11.01 -3.06 -51.78
N PHE A 44 10.80 -3.66 -52.92
CA PHE A 44 10.05 -4.91 -53.05
C PHE A 44 10.76 -5.86 -54.01
N GLY A 45 11.14 -7.05 -53.53
CA GLY A 45 11.86 -8.03 -54.32
C GLY A 45 13.21 -7.51 -54.85
N GLY A 46 13.92 -6.67 -54.11
CA GLY A 46 15.21 -6.07 -54.48
C GLY A 46 15.10 -4.90 -55.48
N LYS A 47 13.88 -4.42 -55.76
CA LYS A 47 13.65 -3.25 -56.64
C LYS A 47 13.00 -2.12 -55.88
N VAL A 48 13.58 -0.93 -55.98
CA VAL A 48 13.02 0.30 -55.41
C VAL A 48 11.97 0.84 -56.39
N GLN A 49 10.78 1.12 -55.89
CA GLN A 49 9.66 1.65 -56.64
C GLN A 49 8.91 2.72 -55.82
N PRO A 50 8.17 3.64 -56.46
CA PRO A 50 7.38 4.65 -55.76
C PRO A 50 6.37 4.00 -54.82
N LEU A 51 6.23 4.54 -53.59
CA LEU A 51 5.31 4.08 -52.58
C LEU A 51 3.89 4.54 -52.90
N SER A 52 3.11 3.70 -53.60
CA SER A 52 1.73 3.99 -53.98
C SER A 52 0.76 3.97 -52.81
N ASP A 53 -0.41 4.62 -52.95
CA ASP A 53 -1.47 4.60 -51.92
C ASP A 53 -1.99 3.19 -51.63
N SER A 54 -2.02 2.32 -52.65
CA SER A 54 -2.36 0.91 -52.46
C SER A 54 -1.34 0.19 -51.54
N MET A 55 -0.04 0.49 -51.71
CA MET A 55 1.01 -0.07 -50.85
C MET A 55 0.91 0.49 -49.39
N ARG A 56 0.66 1.78 -49.25
CA ARG A 56 0.42 2.41 -47.93
C ARG A 56 -0.75 1.73 -47.21
N SER A 57 -1.86 1.53 -47.91
CA SER A 57 -3.05 0.89 -47.35
C SER A 57 -2.80 -0.57 -46.94
N LYS A 58 -2.03 -1.30 -47.78
CA LYS A 58 -1.62 -2.69 -47.41
C LYS A 58 -0.71 -2.72 -46.18
N ALA A 59 0.27 -1.81 -46.11
CA ALA A 59 1.15 -1.65 -44.98
C ALA A 59 0.36 -1.37 -43.69
N GLN A 60 -0.55 -0.42 -43.73
CA GLN A 60 -1.41 -0.08 -42.57
C GLN A 60 -2.28 -1.27 -42.13
N ARG A 61 -2.83 -2.02 -43.09
CA ARG A 61 -3.62 -3.21 -42.78
C ARG A 61 -2.78 -4.28 -42.09
N PHE A 62 -1.60 -4.57 -42.63
CA PHE A 62 -0.65 -5.54 -42.05
C PHE A 62 -0.27 -5.15 -40.61
N VAL A 63 0.07 -3.87 -40.40
CA VAL A 63 0.41 -3.37 -39.06
C VAL A 63 -0.77 -3.52 -38.11
N LYS A 64 -1.99 -3.22 -38.58
CA LYS A 64 -3.20 -3.37 -37.76
C LYS A 64 -3.45 -4.82 -37.37
N GLU A 65 -3.21 -5.76 -38.27
CA GLU A 65 -3.32 -7.20 -38.00
C GLU A 65 -2.26 -7.67 -36.97
N MET A 66 -1.00 -7.24 -37.11
CA MET A 66 0.06 -7.55 -36.14
C MET A 66 -0.19 -6.95 -34.79
N ASN A 67 -0.61 -5.69 -34.74
CA ASN A 67 -0.96 -5.01 -33.47
C ASN A 67 -2.16 -5.71 -32.77
N ALA A 68 -3.13 -6.22 -33.53
CA ALA A 68 -4.25 -6.97 -32.97
C ALA A 68 -3.82 -8.32 -32.33
N GLN A 69 -2.66 -8.85 -32.75
CA GLN A 69 -2.03 -10.03 -32.14
C GLN A 69 -1.12 -9.65 -30.93
N GLY A 70 -1.04 -8.37 -30.55
CA GLY A 70 -0.19 -7.89 -29.47
C GLY A 70 1.25 -7.58 -29.87
N MET A 71 1.57 -7.61 -31.15
CA MET A 71 2.91 -7.30 -31.63
C MET A 71 3.09 -5.80 -31.82
N ARG A 72 4.19 -5.25 -31.32
CA ARG A 72 4.62 -3.88 -31.63
C ARG A 72 5.37 -3.89 -32.97
N VAL A 73 4.93 -3.07 -33.91
CA VAL A 73 5.52 -2.99 -35.25
C VAL A 73 6.26 -1.67 -35.43
N LEU A 74 7.52 -1.76 -35.85
CA LEU A 74 8.33 -0.62 -36.27
C LEU A 74 8.61 -0.74 -37.77
N ALA A 75 8.57 0.37 -38.50
CA ALA A 75 9.05 0.44 -39.87
C ALA A 75 10.54 0.78 -39.91
N LEU A 76 11.20 0.27 -40.91
CA LEU A 76 12.60 0.51 -41.22
C LEU A 76 12.70 1.12 -42.63
N ALA A 77 13.37 2.26 -42.75
CA ALA A 77 13.63 2.88 -44.02
C ALA A 77 15.10 3.28 -44.16
N GLN A 78 15.55 3.41 -45.39
CA GLN A 78 16.91 3.84 -45.71
C GLN A 78 16.91 4.92 -46.79
N LYS A 79 17.99 5.72 -46.83
CA LYS A 79 18.31 6.63 -47.91
C LYS A 79 19.81 6.67 -48.11
N SER A 80 20.28 6.54 -49.34
CA SER A 80 21.69 6.59 -49.67
C SER A 80 22.06 7.97 -50.20
N PHE A 81 23.25 8.46 -49.78
CA PHE A 81 23.80 9.75 -50.23
C PHE A 81 25.13 9.45 -50.97
N LEU A 82 25.29 10.04 -52.16
CA LEU A 82 26.49 9.87 -52.95
C LEU A 82 27.61 10.87 -52.55
N SER A 83 27.26 11.98 -51.95
CA SER A 83 28.25 12.97 -51.44
C SER A 83 27.55 13.95 -50.50
N LYS A 84 27.77 13.82 -49.21
CA LYS A 84 27.38 14.86 -48.24
C LYS A 84 28.48 14.98 -47.19
N GLU A 85 28.92 16.19 -46.92
CA GLU A 85 29.79 16.52 -45.80
C GLU A 85 29.04 16.32 -44.45
N ASN A 86 29.78 16.12 -43.42
CA ASN A 86 29.49 15.53 -42.09
C ASN A 86 28.37 16.15 -41.21
N ASN A 87 27.30 16.73 -41.77
CA ASN A 87 26.19 17.24 -40.95
C ASN A 87 24.85 16.65 -41.43
N PHE A 88 24.35 15.62 -40.74
CA PHE A 88 23.03 15.10 -40.96
C PHE A 88 22.05 15.71 -39.96
N ALA A 89 20.88 16.13 -40.46
CA ALA A 89 19.86 16.80 -39.70
C ALA A 89 18.48 16.16 -39.93
N ILE A 90 17.49 16.62 -39.20
CA ILE A 90 16.08 16.14 -39.29
C ILE A 90 15.52 16.29 -40.72
N GLU A 91 15.97 17.31 -41.44
CA GLU A 91 15.56 17.60 -42.81
C GLU A 91 16.00 16.54 -43.82
N ASP A 92 16.98 15.71 -43.47
CA ASP A 92 17.46 14.61 -44.29
C ASP A 92 16.54 13.39 -44.24
N GLU A 93 15.70 13.30 -43.19
CA GLU A 93 14.67 12.26 -43.02
C GLU A 93 13.47 12.45 -43.94
N LYS A 94 13.71 12.55 -45.25
CA LYS A 94 12.68 12.69 -46.29
C LYS A 94 13.03 11.89 -47.53
N GLU A 95 12.02 11.56 -48.34
CA GLU A 95 12.18 10.79 -49.59
C GLU A 95 12.90 9.46 -49.33
N MET A 96 12.56 8.80 -48.23
CA MET A 96 13.20 7.54 -47.83
C MET A 96 12.61 6.35 -48.57
N VAL A 97 13.37 5.27 -48.62
CA VAL A 97 12.96 3.96 -49.16
C VAL A 97 12.55 3.08 -47.99
N LEU A 98 11.29 2.72 -47.92
CA LEU A 98 10.78 1.75 -46.94
C LEU A 98 11.36 0.37 -47.28
N ILE A 99 12.10 -0.26 -46.35
CA ILE A 99 12.70 -1.57 -46.52
C ILE A 99 11.76 -2.66 -46.02
N GLY A 100 11.10 -2.43 -44.87
CA GLY A 100 10.25 -3.43 -44.24
C GLY A 100 9.81 -3.07 -42.82
N TYR A 101 9.38 -4.10 -42.10
CA TYR A 101 8.85 -3.98 -40.76
C TYR A 101 9.55 -4.93 -39.81
N LEU A 102 9.73 -4.53 -38.58
CA LEU A 102 10.16 -5.34 -37.46
C LEU A 102 8.99 -5.48 -36.50
N ALA A 103 8.54 -6.70 -36.25
CA ALA A 103 7.48 -6.99 -35.30
C ALA A 103 8.08 -7.61 -34.04
N PHE A 104 7.77 -7.01 -32.88
CA PHE A 104 8.24 -7.48 -31.58
C PHE A 104 7.06 -7.94 -30.76
N LEU A 105 7.14 -9.14 -30.21
CA LEU A 105 6.21 -9.64 -29.23
C LEU A 105 6.86 -9.48 -27.84
N ASP A 106 6.20 -8.75 -26.95
CA ASP A 106 6.59 -8.63 -25.55
C ASP A 106 5.47 -9.25 -24.71
N PRO A 107 5.53 -10.58 -24.46
CA PRO A 107 4.46 -11.25 -23.75
C PRO A 107 4.47 -10.87 -22.26
N PRO A 108 3.30 -10.73 -21.64
CA PRO A 108 3.23 -10.53 -20.21
C PRO A 108 3.80 -11.74 -19.46
N LYS A 109 4.34 -11.50 -18.26
CA LYS A 109 4.79 -12.60 -17.40
C LYS A 109 3.60 -13.49 -17.00
N GLU A 110 3.85 -14.79 -16.87
CA GLU A 110 2.81 -15.76 -16.51
C GLU A 110 2.15 -15.44 -15.17
N SER A 111 2.91 -14.92 -14.19
CA SER A 111 2.40 -14.50 -12.88
C SER A 111 1.50 -13.27 -12.92
N ALA A 112 1.52 -12.46 -13.98
CA ALA A 112 0.80 -11.19 -14.06
C ALA A 112 -0.73 -11.36 -13.96
N SER A 113 -1.28 -12.36 -14.64
CA SER A 113 -2.73 -12.64 -14.60
C SER A 113 -3.19 -13.03 -13.20
N GLN A 114 -2.40 -13.86 -12.50
CA GLN A 114 -2.71 -14.27 -11.12
C GLN A 114 -2.62 -13.09 -10.15
N ALA A 115 -1.58 -12.28 -10.25
CA ALA A 115 -1.39 -11.10 -9.40
C ALA A 115 -2.52 -10.07 -9.56
N ILE A 116 -2.92 -9.79 -10.81
CA ILE A 116 -4.02 -8.87 -11.10
C ILE A 116 -5.34 -9.39 -10.51
N LYS A 117 -5.60 -10.68 -10.65
CA LYS A 117 -6.78 -11.31 -10.04
C LYS A 117 -6.80 -11.17 -8.52
N GLN A 118 -5.68 -11.45 -7.85
CA GLN A 118 -5.56 -11.32 -6.40
C GLN A 118 -5.68 -9.87 -5.93
N LEU A 119 -5.08 -8.91 -6.65
CA LEU A 119 -5.28 -7.49 -6.38
C LEU A 119 -6.75 -7.09 -6.44
N HIS A 120 -7.50 -7.56 -7.44
CA HIS A 120 -8.94 -7.33 -7.53
C HIS A 120 -9.71 -7.97 -6.37
N GLU A 121 -9.38 -9.20 -5.98
CA GLU A 121 -9.97 -9.88 -4.82
C GLU A 121 -9.74 -9.10 -3.52
N HIS A 122 -8.63 -8.37 -3.44
CA HIS A 122 -8.30 -7.47 -2.34
C HIS A 122 -8.81 -6.02 -2.53
N GLY A 123 -9.69 -5.78 -3.54
CA GLY A 123 -10.31 -4.48 -3.77
C GLY A 123 -9.35 -3.41 -4.30
N VAL A 124 -8.27 -3.82 -4.97
CA VAL A 124 -7.36 -2.93 -5.70
C VAL A 124 -7.75 -2.96 -7.18
N GLU A 125 -8.15 -1.83 -7.73
CA GLU A 125 -8.46 -1.69 -9.15
C GLU A 125 -7.16 -1.46 -9.94
N VAL A 126 -6.93 -2.26 -10.96
CA VAL A 126 -5.75 -2.17 -11.83
C VAL A 126 -6.11 -1.44 -13.12
N LYS A 127 -5.35 -0.40 -13.45
CA LYS A 127 -5.49 0.38 -14.69
C LYS A 127 -4.18 0.33 -15.48
N VAL A 128 -4.29 0.25 -16.80
CA VAL A 128 -3.14 0.23 -17.72
C VAL A 128 -2.99 1.58 -18.40
N LEU A 129 -1.86 2.24 -18.17
CA LEU A 129 -1.49 3.53 -18.75
C LEU A 129 -0.28 3.35 -19.66
N SER A 130 -0.48 3.32 -20.96
CA SER A 130 0.59 3.04 -21.94
C SER A 130 0.68 4.12 -23.02
N GLY A 131 1.92 4.38 -23.50
CA GLY A 131 2.17 5.17 -24.70
C GLY A 131 1.93 4.40 -26.00
N ASP A 132 1.72 3.07 -25.93
CA ASP A 132 1.58 2.19 -27.07
C ASP A 132 0.23 2.30 -27.79
N ASN A 133 0.17 1.69 -28.96
CA ASN A 133 -1.06 1.62 -29.76
C ASN A 133 -2.17 0.85 -29.01
N GLU A 134 -3.39 1.33 -29.12
CA GLU A 134 -4.57 0.80 -28.45
C GLU A 134 -4.77 -0.71 -28.69
N ALA A 135 -4.56 -1.19 -29.93
CA ALA A 135 -4.73 -2.59 -30.28
C ALA A 135 -3.75 -3.48 -29.52
N VAL A 136 -2.48 -3.07 -29.37
CA VAL A 136 -1.45 -3.77 -28.62
C VAL A 136 -1.81 -3.81 -27.14
N VAL A 137 -2.15 -2.67 -26.56
CA VAL A 137 -2.53 -2.56 -25.13
C VAL A 137 -3.74 -3.44 -24.82
N LYS A 138 -4.77 -3.40 -25.68
CA LYS A 138 -5.95 -4.27 -25.53
C LYS A 138 -5.62 -5.76 -25.64
N ALA A 139 -4.75 -6.14 -26.57
CA ALA A 139 -4.34 -7.54 -26.74
C ALA A 139 -3.62 -8.07 -25.48
N ILE A 140 -2.65 -7.31 -24.97
CA ILE A 140 -1.91 -7.67 -23.75
C ILE A 140 -2.84 -7.65 -22.52
N SER A 141 -3.67 -6.63 -22.37
CA SER A 141 -4.61 -6.52 -21.24
C SER A 141 -5.58 -7.69 -21.17
N ARG A 142 -6.03 -8.18 -22.32
CA ARG A 142 -6.92 -9.35 -22.42
C ARG A 142 -6.23 -10.63 -21.97
N GLN A 143 -4.93 -10.79 -22.28
CA GLN A 143 -4.14 -11.96 -21.85
C GLN A 143 -3.98 -12.02 -20.32
N VAL A 144 -3.92 -10.86 -19.65
CA VAL A 144 -3.79 -10.79 -18.18
C VAL A 144 -5.13 -10.63 -17.44
N GLY A 145 -6.26 -10.72 -18.16
CA GLY A 145 -7.59 -10.73 -17.56
C GLY A 145 -8.16 -9.35 -17.21
N ILE A 146 -7.59 -8.25 -17.74
CA ILE A 146 -8.14 -6.89 -17.59
C ILE A 146 -9.27 -6.68 -18.58
N ASN A 147 -10.38 -6.08 -18.14
CA ASN A 147 -11.50 -5.75 -19.00
C ASN A 147 -11.10 -4.73 -20.08
N THR A 148 -11.34 -5.08 -21.33
CA THR A 148 -10.98 -4.28 -22.51
C THR A 148 -12.15 -3.57 -23.17
N SER A 149 -13.36 -3.62 -22.59
CA SER A 149 -14.57 -3.01 -23.19
C SER A 149 -14.49 -1.48 -23.19
N ASP A 150 -13.95 -0.90 -22.13
CA ASP A 150 -13.84 0.53 -21.96
C ASP A 150 -12.35 0.93 -22.05
N SER A 151 -11.97 1.61 -23.12
CA SER A 151 -10.62 2.13 -23.35
C SER A 151 -10.70 3.55 -23.90
N VAL A 152 -9.67 4.35 -23.60
CA VAL A 152 -9.53 5.74 -24.07
C VAL A 152 -8.11 5.97 -24.55
N THR A 153 -7.98 6.72 -25.63
CA THR A 153 -6.68 7.14 -26.17
C THR A 153 -6.30 8.54 -25.68
N GLY A 154 -4.99 8.85 -25.66
CA GLY A 154 -4.49 10.17 -25.29
C GLY A 154 -5.13 11.32 -26.08
N PRO A 155 -5.23 11.25 -27.42
CA PRO A 155 -5.90 12.27 -28.24
C PRO A 155 -7.40 12.43 -27.91
N GLU A 156 -8.12 11.33 -27.59
CA GLU A 156 -9.51 11.43 -27.16
C GLU A 156 -9.62 12.11 -25.79
N LEU A 157 -8.73 11.75 -24.85
CA LEU A 157 -8.69 12.36 -23.52
C LEU A 157 -8.44 13.86 -23.61
N GLU A 158 -7.56 14.31 -24.50
CA GLU A 158 -7.21 15.71 -24.68
C GLU A 158 -8.42 16.56 -25.12
N ASN A 159 -9.29 16.01 -25.97
CA ASN A 159 -10.48 16.68 -26.49
C ASN A 159 -11.68 16.65 -25.50
N MET A 160 -11.55 16.05 -24.32
CA MET A 160 -12.63 15.98 -23.34
C MET A 160 -12.64 17.17 -22.39
N SER A 161 -13.83 17.55 -21.91
CA SER A 161 -13.95 18.50 -20.79
C SER A 161 -13.43 17.86 -19.48
N GLN A 162 -13.04 18.68 -18.51
CA GLN A 162 -12.53 18.19 -17.22
C GLN A 162 -13.53 17.27 -16.49
N GLU A 163 -14.83 17.56 -16.59
CA GLU A 163 -15.87 16.71 -16.00
C GLU A 163 -15.98 15.36 -16.71
N ALA A 164 -15.85 15.34 -18.04
CA ALA A 164 -15.85 14.11 -18.83
C ALA A 164 -14.60 13.26 -18.52
N LYS A 165 -13.41 13.88 -18.45
CA LYS A 165 -12.16 13.22 -18.04
C LYS A 165 -12.31 12.52 -16.69
N GLN A 166 -12.84 13.21 -15.67
CA GLN A 166 -13.05 12.63 -14.33
C GLN A 166 -13.95 11.38 -14.34
N LYS A 167 -15.02 11.38 -15.16
CA LYS A 167 -15.91 10.21 -15.26
C LYS A 167 -15.24 9.06 -15.98
N VAL A 168 -14.54 9.35 -17.06
CA VAL A 168 -13.86 8.37 -17.90
C VAL A 168 -12.69 7.72 -17.16
N VAL A 169 -11.89 8.49 -16.43
CA VAL A 169 -10.73 7.99 -15.68
C VAL A 169 -11.14 7.01 -14.59
N VAL A 170 -12.29 7.22 -13.95
CA VAL A 170 -12.82 6.27 -12.98
C VAL A 170 -13.32 4.99 -13.65
N LYS A 171 -14.05 5.12 -14.79
CA LYS A 171 -14.73 4.00 -15.45
C LYS A 171 -13.78 3.10 -16.23
N CYS A 172 -12.83 3.71 -16.98
CA CYS A 172 -11.96 2.98 -17.89
C CYS A 172 -10.79 2.32 -17.19
N SER A 173 -10.44 1.12 -17.63
CA SER A 173 -9.26 0.39 -17.13
C SER A 173 -8.06 0.50 -18.08
N ILE A 174 -8.26 0.92 -19.34
CA ILE A 174 -7.21 0.97 -20.36
C ILE A 174 -7.09 2.37 -20.95
N PHE A 175 -5.86 2.88 -20.90
CA PHE A 175 -5.47 4.15 -21.51
C PHE A 175 -4.26 3.92 -22.40
N SER A 176 -4.35 4.31 -23.68
CA SER A 176 -3.34 4.05 -24.69
C SER A 176 -2.92 5.34 -25.43
N LYS A 177 -1.80 5.32 -26.13
CA LYS A 177 -1.21 6.47 -26.81
C LYS A 177 -1.04 7.69 -25.90
N LEU A 178 -0.75 7.46 -24.61
CA LEU A 178 -0.58 8.54 -23.64
C LEU A 178 0.80 9.20 -23.77
N THR A 179 0.83 10.50 -23.57
CA THR A 179 2.05 11.26 -23.27
C THR A 179 2.40 11.11 -21.78
N PRO A 180 3.66 11.38 -21.37
CA PRO A 180 4.05 11.38 -19.95
C PRO A 180 3.18 12.30 -19.08
N MET A 181 2.83 13.48 -19.59
CA MET A 181 1.99 14.45 -18.88
C MET A 181 0.56 13.93 -18.67
N GLN A 182 -0.01 13.25 -19.67
CA GLN A 182 -1.34 12.67 -19.55
C GLN A 182 -1.39 11.53 -18.51
N LYS A 183 -0.30 10.77 -18.31
CA LYS A 183 -0.21 9.78 -17.23
C LYS A 183 -0.34 10.45 -15.86
N SER A 184 0.38 11.55 -15.63
CA SER A 184 0.28 12.32 -14.39
C SER A 184 -1.10 12.96 -14.21
N GLU A 185 -1.72 13.47 -15.29
CA GLU A 185 -3.09 14.02 -15.23
C GLU A 185 -4.11 12.97 -14.79
N ILE A 186 -4.01 11.75 -15.32
CA ILE A 186 -4.90 10.62 -14.91
C ILE A 186 -4.75 10.31 -13.41
N ILE A 187 -3.52 10.28 -12.91
CA ILE A 187 -3.24 10.05 -11.48
C ILE A 187 -3.90 11.14 -10.62
N GLN A 188 -3.70 12.40 -10.95
CA GLN A 188 -4.32 13.54 -10.26
C GLN A 188 -5.85 13.46 -10.25
N LEU A 189 -6.45 13.06 -11.38
CA LEU A 189 -7.90 12.90 -11.48
C LEU A 189 -8.44 11.77 -10.60
N LEU A 190 -7.68 10.68 -10.44
CA LEU A 190 -8.02 9.58 -9.52
C LEU A 190 -7.90 10.02 -8.04
N GLN A 191 -6.82 10.74 -7.69
CA GLN A 191 -6.60 11.28 -6.35
C GLN A 191 -7.68 12.29 -5.94
N LYS A 192 -8.13 13.16 -6.85
CA LYS A 192 -9.26 14.09 -6.63
C LYS A 192 -10.58 13.38 -6.30
N LYS A 193 -10.68 12.09 -6.57
CA LYS A 193 -11.83 11.23 -6.19
C LYS A 193 -11.58 10.47 -4.88
N ASN A 194 -10.60 10.88 -4.09
CA ASN A 194 -10.19 10.27 -2.83
C ASN A 194 -9.72 8.80 -2.98
N ASN A 195 -9.14 8.46 -4.14
CA ASN A 195 -8.45 7.20 -4.29
C ASN A 195 -6.99 7.37 -3.90
N THR A 196 -6.42 6.36 -3.24
CA THR A 196 -4.96 6.24 -3.09
C THR A 196 -4.43 5.53 -4.33
N VAL A 197 -3.50 6.16 -5.02
CA VAL A 197 -2.98 5.72 -6.31
C VAL A 197 -1.54 5.27 -6.18
N GLY A 198 -1.27 3.98 -6.40
CA GLY A 198 0.08 3.48 -6.65
C GLY A 198 0.35 3.46 -8.15
N PHE A 199 1.51 3.91 -8.58
CA PHE A 199 1.93 3.87 -9.99
C PHE A 199 3.20 3.04 -10.14
N LEU A 200 3.15 2.04 -11.02
CA LEU A 200 4.30 1.20 -11.36
C LEU A 200 4.84 1.60 -12.74
N GLY A 201 6.14 1.97 -12.79
CA GLY A 201 6.80 2.37 -14.03
C GLY A 201 8.30 2.07 -14.02
N ASP A 202 8.87 1.81 -15.19
CA ASP A 202 10.30 1.47 -15.35
C ASP A 202 11.03 2.34 -16.38
N GLY A 203 10.31 3.20 -17.09
CA GLY A 203 10.85 4.04 -18.15
C GLY A 203 11.08 5.51 -17.76
N ILE A 204 11.86 6.21 -18.57
CA ILE A 204 12.08 7.67 -18.43
C ILE A 204 10.75 8.44 -18.44
N ASN A 205 9.80 7.97 -19.24
CA ASN A 205 8.50 8.61 -19.44
C ASN A 205 7.57 8.46 -18.23
N ASP A 206 7.93 7.65 -17.26
CA ASP A 206 7.14 7.34 -16.08
C ASP A 206 7.55 8.20 -14.87
N ALA A 207 8.69 8.90 -14.93
CA ALA A 207 9.24 9.66 -13.81
C ALA A 207 8.26 10.70 -13.24
N ALA A 208 7.55 11.44 -14.10
CA ALA A 208 6.55 12.42 -13.67
C ALA A 208 5.34 11.74 -12.99
N ALA A 209 4.86 10.63 -13.52
CA ALA A 209 3.76 9.85 -12.98
C ALA A 209 4.13 9.16 -11.66
N LEU A 210 5.37 8.66 -11.54
CA LEU A 210 5.91 8.09 -10.29
C LEU A 210 5.90 9.12 -9.15
N ARG A 211 6.34 10.34 -9.41
CA ARG A 211 6.35 11.43 -8.41
C ARG A 211 4.96 11.96 -8.06
N GLU A 212 4.03 11.94 -9.00
CA GLU A 212 2.67 12.43 -8.80
C GLU A 212 1.81 11.46 -8.01
N SER A 213 2.08 10.16 -8.08
CA SER A 213 1.32 9.13 -7.39
C SER A 213 1.51 9.21 -5.86
N ASP A 214 0.55 8.66 -5.10
CA ASP A 214 0.69 8.55 -3.64
C ASP A 214 1.78 7.55 -3.26
N ILE A 215 2.05 6.58 -4.13
CA ILE A 215 3.14 5.60 -4.00
C ILE A 215 3.71 5.34 -5.38
N GLY A 216 4.89 5.87 -5.66
CA GLY A 216 5.67 5.57 -6.85
C GLY A 216 6.44 4.26 -6.68
N ILE A 217 6.26 3.31 -7.60
CA ILE A 217 6.88 1.99 -7.54
C ILE A 217 7.70 1.76 -8.81
N SER A 218 8.94 1.34 -8.66
CA SER A 218 9.79 0.96 -9.80
C SER A 218 10.41 -0.41 -9.57
N VAL A 219 11.20 -0.88 -10.50
CA VAL A 219 11.89 -2.17 -10.44
C VAL A 219 13.40 -1.95 -10.50
N ASP A 220 14.19 -2.88 -9.98
CA ASP A 220 15.65 -2.78 -9.96
C ASP A 220 16.26 -2.64 -11.37
N SER A 221 15.65 -3.28 -12.36
CA SER A 221 16.07 -3.20 -13.77
C SER A 221 15.61 -1.93 -14.50
N ALA A 222 14.93 -1.00 -13.81
CA ALA A 222 14.46 0.26 -14.40
C ALA A 222 15.61 1.23 -14.67
N VAL A 223 15.34 2.23 -15.50
CA VAL A 223 16.27 3.35 -15.72
C VAL A 223 16.44 4.16 -14.44
N ASP A 224 17.62 4.77 -14.25
CA ASP A 224 17.96 5.45 -13.01
C ASP A 224 16.98 6.55 -12.63
N ILE A 225 16.54 7.35 -13.59
CA ILE A 225 15.55 8.42 -13.35
C ILE A 225 14.20 7.89 -12.83
N ALA A 226 13.78 6.69 -13.25
CA ALA A 226 12.57 6.06 -12.75
C ALA A 226 12.78 5.57 -11.30
N LYS A 227 13.94 4.96 -11.01
CA LYS A 227 14.30 4.54 -9.65
C LYS A 227 14.41 5.72 -8.68
N GLU A 228 15.01 6.82 -9.09
CA GLU A 228 15.11 8.05 -8.29
C GLU A 228 13.77 8.76 -8.06
N SER A 229 12.80 8.49 -8.93
CA SER A 229 11.45 9.07 -8.82
C SER A 229 10.47 8.19 -8.06
N ALA A 230 10.85 6.97 -7.70
CA ALA A 230 10.00 6.01 -7.02
C ALA A 230 10.24 6.01 -5.50
N ASP A 231 9.17 5.74 -4.73
CA ASP A 231 9.24 5.55 -3.27
C ASP A 231 9.69 4.13 -2.91
N ILE A 232 9.35 3.16 -3.78
CA ILE A 232 9.63 1.74 -3.58
C ILE A 232 10.28 1.16 -4.83
N ILE A 233 11.36 0.38 -4.64
CA ILE A 233 12.00 -0.38 -5.71
C ILE A 233 11.79 -1.86 -5.45
N LEU A 234 11.09 -2.53 -6.37
CA LEU A 234 10.94 -3.98 -6.34
C LEU A 234 12.24 -4.62 -6.84
N LEU A 235 12.85 -5.47 -6.03
CA LEU A 235 14.08 -6.20 -6.39
C LEU A 235 13.82 -7.27 -7.44
N GLU A 236 12.59 -7.77 -7.49
CA GLU A 236 12.13 -8.71 -8.51
C GLU A 236 11.04 -8.05 -9.37
N LYS A 237 11.20 -8.15 -10.70
CA LYS A 237 10.18 -7.64 -11.65
C LYS A 237 9.01 -8.62 -11.71
N ASP A 238 8.24 -8.73 -10.60
CA ASP A 238 7.06 -9.60 -10.49
C ASP A 238 5.92 -8.89 -9.76
N LEU A 239 4.73 -8.90 -10.36
CA LEU A 239 3.52 -8.30 -9.78
C LEU A 239 3.01 -9.06 -8.53
N MET A 240 3.40 -10.32 -8.34
CA MET A 240 3.10 -11.05 -7.10
C MET A 240 3.81 -10.44 -5.89
N VAL A 241 5.01 -9.90 -6.08
CA VAL A 241 5.73 -9.17 -5.03
C VAL A 241 4.96 -7.90 -4.63
N LEU A 242 4.38 -7.20 -5.61
CA LEU A 242 3.53 -6.03 -5.36
C LEU A 242 2.26 -6.41 -4.57
N GLU A 243 1.59 -7.48 -4.95
CA GLU A 243 0.39 -7.97 -4.25
C GLU A 243 0.71 -8.33 -2.79
N ASN A 244 1.78 -9.06 -2.54
CA ASN A 244 2.28 -9.34 -1.20
C ASN A 244 2.60 -8.06 -0.43
N GLY A 245 3.21 -7.07 -1.08
CA GLY A 245 3.49 -5.75 -0.50
C GLY A 245 2.22 -5.02 -0.04
N VAL A 246 1.16 -5.08 -0.82
CA VAL A 246 -0.14 -4.51 -0.44
C VAL A 246 -0.70 -5.20 0.81
N LEU A 247 -0.64 -6.52 0.88
CA LEU A 247 -1.12 -7.28 2.05
C LEU A 247 -0.29 -6.99 3.30
N GLU A 248 1.04 -6.98 3.19
CA GLU A 248 1.91 -6.65 4.33
C GLU A 248 1.72 -5.20 4.80
N GLY A 249 1.54 -4.26 3.88
CA GLY A 249 1.20 -2.88 4.21
C GLY A 249 -0.11 -2.79 5.00
N ARG A 250 -1.16 -3.51 4.60
CA ARG A 250 -2.43 -3.57 5.32
C ARG A 250 -2.31 -4.22 6.69
N LYS A 251 -1.49 -5.27 6.84
CA LYS A 251 -1.19 -5.89 8.16
C LYS A 251 -0.49 -4.89 9.07
N THR A 252 0.54 -4.23 8.57
CA THR A 252 1.30 -3.22 9.32
C THR A 252 0.39 -2.09 9.77
N PHE A 253 -0.40 -1.51 8.87
CA PHE A 253 -1.36 -0.46 9.18
C PHE A 253 -2.39 -0.91 10.22
N GLY A 254 -2.96 -2.11 10.04
CA GLY A 254 -3.90 -2.70 10.99
C GLY A 254 -3.30 -2.89 12.38
N ASN A 255 -2.06 -3.33 12.48
CA ASN A 255 -1.36 -3.48 13.76
C ASN A 255 -1.06 -2.12 14.40
N ILE A 256 -0.73 -1.08 13.62
CA ILE A 256 -0.60 0.29 14.12
C ILE A 256 -1.93 0.78 14.68
N VAL A 257 -3.05 0.58 13.98
CA VAL A 257 -4.39 0.98 14.46
C VAL A 257 -4.75 0.23 15.74
N LYS A 258 -4.45 -1.08 15.85
CA LYS A 258 -4.62 -1.83 17.11
C LYS A 258 -3.85 -1.18 18.25
N TYR A 259 -2.55 -0.95 18.06
CA TYR A 259 -1.69 -0.35 19.07
C TYR A 259 -2.23 1.00 19.53
N VAL A 260 -2.54 1.89 18.60
CA VAL A 260 -3.05 3.24 18.94
C VAL A 260 -4.38 3.16 19.71
N LYS A 261 -5.33 2.32 19.28
CA LYS A 261 -6.60 2.13 19.97
C LYS A 261 -6.42 1.56 21.37
N MET A 262 -5.54 0.58 21.55
CA MET A 262 -5.24 -0.02 22.84
C MET A 262 -4.62 0.97 23.80
N THR A 263 -3.54 1.65 23.37
CA THR A 263 -2.80 2.61 24.20
C THR A 263 -3.69 3.81 24.57
N ALA A 264 -4.40 4.36 23.61
CA ALA A 264 -5.28 5.51 23.85
C ALA A 264 -6.42 5.17 24.83
N SER A 265 -7.06 4.00 24.68
CA SER A 265 -8.13 3.56 25.58
C SER A 265 -7.62 3.23 26.98
N SER A 266 -6.46 2.60 27.10
CA SER A 266 -5.83 2.27 28.37
C SER A 266 -5.43 3.53 29.15
N ASN A 267 -4.75 4.46 28.49
CA ASN A 267 -4.37 5.73 29.12
C ASN A 267 -5.57 6.56 29.56
N PHE A 268 -6.62 6.60 28.73
CA PHE A 268 -7.87 7.30 29.09
C PHE A 268 -8.51 6.67 30.33
N GLY A 269 -8.60 5.34 30.40
CA GLY A 269 -9.11 4.62 31.58
C GLY A 269 -8.27 4.88 32.82
N ASN A 270 -6.95 4.76 32.75
CA ASN A 270 -6.05 5.00 33.86
C ASN A 270 -6.19 6.40 34.45
N MET A 271 -6.24 7.43 33.60
CA MET A 271 -6.42 8.82 34.05
C MET A 271 -7.74 8.99 34.82
N PHE A 272 -8.82 8.37 34.34
CA PHE A 272 -10.12 8.41 35.02
C PHE A 272 -10.08 7.69 36.37
N SER A 273 -9.41 6.54 36.43
CA SER A 273 -9.27 5.74 37.65
C SER A 273 -8.47 6.48 38.72
N VAL A 274 -7.35 7.10 38.34
CA VAL A 274 -6.54 7.93 39.26
C VAL A 274 -7.36 9.12 39.79
N LEU A 275 -8.07 9.81 38.92
CA LEU A 275 -8.90 10.96 39.31
C LEU A 275 -10.00 10.52 40.27
N ALA A 276 -10.71 9.43 40.00
CA ALA A 276 -11.74 8.88 40.87
C ALA A 276 -11.16 8.50 42.24
N ALA A 277 -10.07 7.71 42.25
CA ALA A 277 -9.44 7.29 43.51
C ALA A 277 -8.95 8.48 44.36
N SER A 278 -8.30 9.47 43.73
CA SER A 278 -7.80 10.66 44.43
C SER A 278 -8.88 11.53 45.04
N SER A 279 -10.13 11.37 44.60
CA SER A 279 -11.27 12.11 45.16
C SER A 279 -11.82 11.52 46.46
N PHE A 280 -11.59 10.23 46.73
CA PHE A 280 -12.17 9.50 47.86
C PHE A 280 -11.15 8.99 48.88
N LEU A 281 -9.90 8.70 48.44
CA LEU A 281 -8.88 8.13 49.30
C LEU A 281 -8.14 9.22 50.09
N PRO A 282 -7.83 8.97 51.39
CA PRO A 282 -7.03 9.85 52.23
C PRO A 282 -5.52 9.79 51.95
N PHE A 283 -5.09 8.92 51.00
CA PHE A 283 -3.72 8.72 50.60
C PHE A 283 -3.61 8.58 49.06
N LEU A 284 -2.39 8.64 48.52
CA LEU A 284 -2.19 8.47 47.10
C LEU A 284 -2.52 7.04 46.66
N PRO A 285 -3.45 6.87 45.74
CA PRO A 285 -3.88 5.54 45.28
C PRO A 285 -2.77 4.74 44.62
N MET A 286 -1.78 5.42 44.03
CA MET A 286 -0.59 4.85 43.44
C MET A 286 0.52 5.91 43.38
N LEU A 287 1.74 5.50 43.71
CA LEU A 287 2.91 6.39 43.60
C LEU A 287 3.29 6.59 42.12
N PRO A 288 3.89 7.74 41.76
CA PRO A 288 4.36 7.96 40.38
C PRO A 288 5.31 6.87 39.86
N ILE A 289 6.14 6.29 40.73
CA ILE A 289 7.05 5.21 40.37
C ILE A 289 6.30 3.94 39.99
N HIS A 290 5.19 3.63 40.65
CA HIS A 290 4.35 2.48 40.32
C HIS A 290 3.72 2.64 38.95
N LEU A 291 3.18 3.83 38.64
CA LEU A 291 2.61 4.15 37.35
C LEU A 291 3.66 4.07 36.23
N LEU A 292 4.87 4.54 36.50
CA LEU A 292 5.98 4.47 35.54
C LEU A 292 6.33 3.02 35.21
N ILE A 293 6.49 2.18 36.26
CA ILE A 293 6.84 0.75 36.07
C ILE A 293 5.69 0.02 35.38
N GLN A 294 4.45 0.27 35.75
CA GLN A 294 3.27 -0.33 35.15
C GLN A 294 3.17 0.01 33.67
N ASN A 295 3.32 1.29 33.31
CA ASN A 295 3.30 1.74 31.91
C ASN A 295 4.46 1.15 31.10
N LEU A 296 5.68 1.11 31.68
CA LEU A 296 6.83 0.51 31.02
C LEU A 296 6.62 -0.99 30.74
N LEU A 297 6.11 -1.74 31.69
CA LEU A 297 5.80 -3.17 31.52
C LEU A 297 4.70 -3.36 30.46
N TYR A 298 3.69 -2.53 30.48
CA TYR A 298 2.62 -2.55 29.48
C TYR A 298 3.15 -2.23 28.08
N ASP A 299 3.96 -1.18 27.92
CA ASP A 299 4.56 -0.79 26.65
C ASP A 299 5.47 -1.92 26.11
N ILE A 300 6.28 -2.55 26.98
CA ILE A 300 7.07 -3.72 26.59
C ILE A 300 6.16 -4.85 26.08
N SER A 301 5.00 -5.08 26.70
CA SER A 301 4.06 -6.11 26.23
C SER A 301 3.56 -5.84 24.82
N GLN A 302 3.45 -4.58 24.44
CA GLN A 302 2.94 -4.14 23.14
C GLN A 302 3.97 -4.13 22.00
N THR A 303 5.27 -4.22 22.31
CA THR A 303 6.33 -4.28 21.27
C THR A 303 6.18 -5.46 20.31
N THR A 304 5.39 -6.47 20.68
CA THR A 304 5.12 -7.64 19.85
C THR A 304 3.88 -7.52 18.97
N ILE A 305 3.08 -6.45 19.09
CA ILE A 305 1.88 -6.23 18.27
C ILE A 305 2.16 -6.22 16.76
N PRO A 306 3.30 -5.69 16.23
CA PRO A 306 3.62 -5.78 14.81
C PRO A 306 3.64 -7.21 14.26
N PHE A 307 3.89 -8.21 15.09
CA PHE A 307 3.89 -9.62 14.71
C PHE A 307 2.52 -10.29 14.86
N ASP A 308 1.50 -9.54 15.27
CA ASP A 308 0.16 -10.11 15.45
C ASP A 308 -0.54 -10.37 14.11
N ARG A 309 -1.45 -11.33 14.14
CA ARG A 309 -2.27 -11.69 12.98
C ARG A 309 -3.43 -10.72 12.80
N MET A 310 -3.68 -10.34 11.56
CA MET A 310 -4.87 -9.59 11.20
C MET A 310 -6.02 -10.50 10.78
N ASP A 311 -7.23 -10.08 11.08
CA ASP A 311 -8.44 -10.76 10.62
C ASP A 311 -8.54 -10.66 9.08
N ARG A 312 -8.92 -11.75 8.40
CA ARG A 312 -9.00 -11.80 6.93
C ARG A 312 -9.94 -10.75 6.34
N GLU A 313 -11.02 -10.46 7.05
CA GLU A 313 -12.00 -9.45 6.65
C GLU A 313 -11.41 -8.03 6.61
N TYR A 314 -10.42 -7.75 7.47
CA TYR A 314 -9.69 -6.49 7.46
C TYR A 314 -8.77 -6.36 6.24
N LEU A 315 -8.10 -7.45 5.86
CA LEU A 315 -7.17 -7.47 4.72
C LEU A 315 -7.87 -7.39 3.37
N ALA A 316 -9.15 -7.76 3.30
CA ALA A 316 -9.91 -7.80 2.05
C ALA A 316 -10.20 -6.42 1.45
N LYS A 317 -10.16 -5.34 2.26
CA LYS A 317 -10.48 -3.98 1.80
C LYS A 317 -9.46 -2.98 2.36
N PRO A 318 -9.15 -1.91 1.62
CA PRO A 318 -8.31 -0.85 2.13
C PRO A 318 -9.01 -0.14 3.31
N CYS A 319 -8.23 0.16 4.36
CA CYS A 319 -8.70 0.93 5.50
C CYS A 319 -8.03 2.30 5.51
N VAL A 320 -8.78 3.33 5.86
CA VAL A 320 -8.31 4.70 5.97
C VAL A 320 -8.27 5.10 7.45
N TRP A 321 -7.28 5.89 7.83
CA TRP A 321 -7.20 6.46 9.16
C TRP A 321 -8.39 7.37 9.45
N ASP A 322 -9.08 7.13 10.55
CA ASP A 322 -10.24 7.91 11.00
C ASP A 322 -10.06 8.31 12.47
N SER A 323 -9.66 9.55 12.70
CA SER A 323 -9.48 10.10 14.05
C SER A 323 -10.79 10.17 14.85
N GLY A 324 -11.93 10.35 14.16
CA GLY A 324 -13.24 10.33 14.78
C GLY A 324 -13.62 8.95 15.32
N ASP A 325 -13.19 7.88 14.62
CA ASP A 325 -13.38 6.52 15.11
C ASP A 325 -12.51 6.23 16.34
N LEU A 326 -11.27 6.72 16.37
CA LEU A 326 -10.41 6.62 17.56
C LEU A 326 -11.05 7.29 18.79
N SER A 327 -11.54 8.51 18.65
CA SER A 327 -12.18 9.23 19.77
C SER A 327 -13.42 8.50 20.28
N ARG A 328 -14.27 8.01 19.37
CA ARG A 328 -15.43 7.19 19.73
C ARG A 328 -15.03 5.91 20.46
N PHE A 329 -14.00 5.24 19.96
CA PHE A 329 -13.47 4.01 20.57
C PHE A 329 -12.97 4.27 22.00
N MET A 330 -12.21 5.35 22.23
CA MET A 330 -11.72 5.74 23.56
C MET A 330 -12.87 5.98 24.53
N ILE A 331 -13.92 6.70 24.14
CA ILE A 331 -15.06 7.02 24.98
C ILE A 331 -15.89 5.78 25.35
N TRP A 332 -16.00 4.81 24.43
CA TRP A 332 -16.79 3.60 24.66
C TRP A 332 -16.03 2.50 25.41
N ILE A 333 -14.76 2.34 25.13
CA ILE A 333 -13.97 1.23 25.67
C ILE A 333 -13.11 1.65 26.86
N GLY A 334 -12.58 2.88 26.87
CA GLY A 334 -11.73 3.39 27.95
C GLY A 334 -12.34 3.29 29.35
N PRO A 335 -13.60 3.75 29.57
CA PRO A 335 -14.22 3.71 30.89
C PRO A 335 -14.44 2.30 31.48
N ILE A 336 -14.33 1.24 30.65
CA ILE A 336 -14.52 -0.15 31.14
C ILE A 336 -13.46 -0.50 32.18
N SER A 337 -12.20 -0.17 31.91
CA SER A 337 -11.11 -0.43 32.88
C SER A 337 -11.36 0.30 34.18
N SER A 338 -11.78 1.59 34.13
CA SER A 338 -12.06 2.39 35.32
C SER A 338 -13.19 1.83 36.20
N ILE A 339 -14.19 1.18 35.58
CA ILE A 339 -15.24 0.49 36.36
C ILE A 339 -14.62 -0.60 37.23
N PHE A 340 -13.71 -1.41 36.67
CA PHE A 340 -13.08 -2.50 37.40
C PHE A 340 -11.99 -2.04 38.35
N ASP A 341 -11.28 -0.97 38.04
CA ASP A 341 -10.42 -0.27 39.00
C ASP A 341 -11.21 0.16 40.23
N ILE A 342 -12.40 0.79 40.04
CA ILE A 342 -13.29 1.20 41.15
C ILE A 342 -13.78 -0.02 41.94
N VAL A 343 -14.11 -1.12 41.27
CA VAL A 343 -14.47 -2.38 41.97
C VAL A 343 -13.30 -2.89 42.79
N THR A 344 -12.09 -2.83 42.28
CA THR A 344 -10.85 -3.19 42.99
C THR A 344 -10.66 -2.30 44.22
N TYR A 345 -10.88 -0.96 44.09
CA TYR A 345 -10.84 -0.03 45.22
C TYR A 345 -11.86 -0.41 46.32
N MET A 346 -13.08 -0.76 45.92
CA MET A 346 -14.13 -1.17 46.84
C MET A 346 -13.73 -2.48 47.58
N VAL A 347 -13.19 -3.45 46.88
CA VAL A 347 -12.70 -4.71 47.47
C VAL A 347 -11.56 -4.42 48.43
N LEU A 348 -10.57 -3.63 48.06
CA LEU A 348 -9.45 -3.29 48.94
C LEU A 348 -9.93 -2.48 50.17
N TRP A 349 -10.86 -1.57 50.00
CA TRP A 349 -11.36 -0.68 51.05
C TRP A 349 -12.25 -1.42 52.05
N TRP A 350 -13.22 -2.21 51.59
CA TRP A 350 -14.21 -2.84 52.47
C TRP A 350 -13.86 -4.27 52.90
N VAL A 351 -13.31 -5.07 52.01
CA VAL A 351 -12.97 -6.49 52.34
C VAL A 351 -11.62 -6.55 53.03
N PHE A 352 -10.61 -5.88 52.50
CA PHE A 352 -9.25 -5.89 53.04
C PHE A 352 -9.00 -4.77 54.06
N LYS A 353 -10.00 -3.85 54.25
CA LYS A 353 -9.97 -2.75 55.21
C LYS A 353 -8.76 -1.82 55.06
N CYS A 354 -8.32 -1.58 53.84
CA CYS A 354 -7.24 -0.63 53.52
C CYS A 354 -7.72 0.81 53.68
N GLN A 355 -8.03 1.27 54.90
CA GLN A 355 -8.68 2.54 55.17
C GLN A 355 -7.75 3.57 55.80
N GLY A 356 -6.53 3.21 56.17
CA GLY A 356 -5.56 4.06 56.82
C GLY A 356 -4.17 4.04 56.17
N PRO A 357 -3.31 5.00 56.58
CA PRO A 357 -1.93 5.09 56.05
C PRO A 357 -1.12 3.84 56.21
N ASP A 358 -1.36 3.07 57.27
CA ASP A 358 -0.64 1.79 57.54
C ASP A 358 -0.94 0.72 56.49
N MET A 359 -2.03 0.83 55.76
CA MET A 359 -2.47 -0.13 54.74
C MET A 359 -2.32 0.41 53.28
N GLU A 360 -1.74 1.60 53.14
CA GLU A 360 -1.54 2.25 51.84
C GLU A 360 -0.75 1.34 50.89
N SER A 361 0.37 0.78 51.33
CA SER A 361 1.21 -0.09 50.51
C SER A 361 0.48 -1.35 50.02
N LEU A 362 -0.44 -1.89 50.82
CA LEU A 362 -1.24 -3.04 50.41
C LEU A 362 -2.28 -2.64 49.36
N PHE A 363 -2.91 -1.47 49.53
CA PHE A 363 -3.84 -0.92 48.56
C PHE A 363 -3.14 -0.70 47.20
N GLN A 364 -1.98 -0.03 47.25
CA GLN A 364 -1.17 0.26 46.07
C GLN A 364 -0.71 -1.04 45.37
N SER A 365 -0.31 -2.07 46.10
CA SER A 365 0.08 -3.37 45.57
C SER A 365 -1.11 -4.07 44.88
N GLY A 366 -2.29 -4.06 45.51
CA GLY A 366 -3.47 -4.68 44.96
C GLY A 366 -3.89 -4.05 43.64
N TRP A 367 -3.94 -2.70 43.58
CA TRP A 367 -4.29 -2.00 42.36
C TRP A 367 -3.19 -2.07 41.28
N PHE A 368 -1.91 -2.02 41.66
CA PHE A 368 -0.79 -2.22 40.73
C PHE A 368 -0.90 -3.55 39.97
N VAL A 369 -1.16 -4.64 40.69
CA VAL A 369 -1.29 -5.96 40.09
C VAL A 369 -2.54 -6.04 39.21
N GLU A 370 -3.69 -5.63 39.73
CA GLU A 370 -4.94 -5.65 38.94
C GLU A 370 -4.82 -4.82 37.70
N GLY A 371 -4.36 -3.57 37.81
CA GLY A 371 -4.23 -2.65 36.68
C GLY A 371 -3.26 -3.16 35.61
N LEU A 372 -2.12 -3.74 35.98
CA LEU A 372 -1.20 -4.33 35.00
C LEU A 372 -1.80 -5.54 34.30
N LEU A 373 -2.52 -6.42 35.03
CA LEU A 373 -3.15 -7.59 34.45
C LEU A 373 -4.32 -7.23 33.53
N SER A 374 -5.18 -6.32 33.95
CA SER A 374 -6.33 -5.85 33.16
C SER A 374 -5.87 -5.15 31.87
N GLN A 375 -4.86 -4.25 31.96
CA GLN A 375 -4.25 -3.58 30.81
C GLN A 375 -3.57 -4.55 29.83
N THR A 376 -2.90 -5.58 30.33
CA THR A 376 -2.26 -6.59 29.47
C THR A 376 -3.29 -7.51 28.84
N LEU A 377 -4.37 -7.84 29.56
CA LEU A 377 -5.43 -8.71 29.08
C LEU A 377 -6.28 -8.05 28.00
N ILE A 378 -6.49 -6.72 28.08
CA ILE A 378 -7.26 -5.97 27.07
C ILE A 378 -6.65 -6.06 25.68
N VAL A 379 -5.33 -6.24 25.55
CA VAL A 379 -4.65 -6.45 24.27
C VAL A 379 -5.29 -7.61 23.52
N HIS A 380 -5.56 -8.73 24.21
CA HIS A 380 -6.22 -9.89 23.62
C HIS A 380 -7.69 -9.62 23.26
N MET A 381 -8.38 -8.79 24.05
CA MET A 381 -9.80 -8.47 23.84
C MET A 381 -10.01 -7.54 22.64
N ILE A 382 -9.13 -6.55 22.45
CA ILE A 382 -9.28 -5.51 21.44
C ILE A 382 -8.71 -5.93 20.08
N ARG A 383 -7.66 -6.75 20.04
CA ARG A 383 -6.89 -7.08 18.81
C ARG A 383 -7.70 -7.67 17.66
N THR A 384 -8.87 -8.21 17.92
CA THR A 384 -9.71 -8.90 16.93
C THR A 384 -11.18 -8.54 17.08
N ARG A 385 -11.91 -8.57 15.98
CA ARG A 385 -13.37 -8.46 15.98
C ARG A 385 -14.05 -9.71 16.58
N LYS A 386 -13.39 -10.85 16.51
CA LYS A 386 -13.88 -12.17 16.95
C LYS A 386 -13.77 -12.35 18.45
N VAL A 387 -14.30 -13.48 18.97
CA VAL A 387 -14.12 -13.84 20.38
C VAL A 387 -12.67 -14.26 20.61
N PRO A 388 -11.93 -13.57 21.50
CA PRO A 388 -10.53 -13.90 21.78
C PRO A 388 -10.37 -15.31 22.30
N PHE A 389 -9.22 -15.91 22.05
CA PHE A 389 -8.81 -17.28 22.44
C PHE A 389 -9.66 -18.40 21.82
N ILE A 390 -10.94 -18.18 21.52
CA ILE A 390 -11.84 -19.20 20.97
C ILE A 390 -11.87 -19.14 19.45
N GLN A 391 -12.13 -17.96 18.86
CA GLN A 391 -12.26 -17.77 17.43
C GLN A 391 -11.01 -17.17 16.78
N SER A 392 -10.22 -16.42 17.54
CA SER A 392 -8.98 -15.81 17.08
C SER A 392 -7.96 -15.75 18.21
N SER A 393 -6.88 -16.50 18.07
CA SER A 393 -5.73 -16.44 18.98
C SER A 393 -4.70 -15.44 18.49
N ALA A 394 -4.04 -14.77 19.43
CA ALA A 394 -2.90 -13.91 19.12
C ALA A 394 -1.74 -14.74 18.54
N SER A 395 -0.82 -14.06 17.88
CA SER A 395 0.42 -14.71 17.46
C SER A 395 1.25 -15.16 18.66
N TRP A 396 2.10 -16.16 18.47
CA TRP A 396 2.95 -16.68 19.54
C TRP A 396 3.79 -15.61 20.26
N PRO A 397 4.45 -14.64 19.55
CA PRO A 397 5.21 -13.60 20.24
C PRO A 397 4.34 -12.74 21.16
N VAL A 398 3.13 -12.38 20.73
CA VAL A 398 2.20 -11.58 21.55
C VAL A 398 1.76 -12.37 22.79
N MET A 399 1.41 -13.65 22.63
CA MET A 399 1.01 -14.49 23.76
C MET A 399 2.15 -14.65 24.77
N LEU A 400 3.34 -15.01 24.30
CA LEU A 400 4.51 -15.18 25.17
C LEU A 400 4.82 -13.90 25.94
N MET A 401 4.87 -12.76 25.27
CA MET A 401 5.21 -11.48 25.91
C MET A 401 4.15 -11.06 26.92
N THR A 402 2.89 -11.09 26.56
CA THR A 402 1.81 -10.68 27.47
C THR A 402 1.75 -11.56 28.71
N PHE A 403 1.82 -12.88 28.58
CA PHE A 403 1.83 -13.76 29.72
C PHE A 403 3.10 -13.63 30.59
N SER A 404 4.26 -13.36 29.97
CA SER A 404 5.49 -13.08 30.73
C SER A 404 5.36 -11.79 31.55
N ILE A 405 4.82 -10.73 30.99
CA ILE A 405 4.60 -9.46 31.70
C ILE A 405 3.56 -9.63 32.82
N MET A 406 2.48 -10.38 32.58
CA MET A 406 1.50 -10.69 33.63
C MET A 406 2.16 -11.46 34.79
N ALA A 407 3.00 -12.46 34.50
CA ALA A 407 3.72 -13.21 35.50
C ALA A 407 4.70 -12.33 36.29
N ILE A 408 5.46 -11.47 35.60
CA ILE A 408 6.35 -10.49 36.24
C ILE A 408 5.56 -9.57 37.16
N GLY A 409 4.45 -9.01 36.71
CA GLY A 409 3.59 -8.12 37.47
C GLY A 409 3.04 -8.77 38.76
N LEU A 410 2.63 -10.02 38.66
CA LEU A 410 2.18 -10.83 39.81
C LEU A 410 3.31 -11.06 40.83
N CYS A 411 4.56 -11.22 40.36
CA CYS A 411 5.70 -11.50 41.24
C CYS A 411 6.28 -10.24 41.88
N ILE A 412 6.20 -9.07 41.28
CA ILE A 412 6.85 -7.84 41.76
C ILE A 412 6.57 -7.55 43.25
N PRO A 413 5.33 -7.58 43.78
CA PRO A 413 5.07 -7.28 45.18
C PRO A 413 5.72 -8.25 46.16
N PHE A 414 6.15 -9.45 45.70
CA PHE A 414 6.79 -10.49 46.51
C PHE A 414 8.32 -10.44 46.43
N THR A 415 8.89 -9.48 45.70
CA THR A 415 10.34 -9.35 45.53
C THR A 415 10.91 -8.23 46.39
N THR A 416 12.24 -8.27 46.61
CA THR A 416 12.97 -7.18 47.25
C THR A 416 12.87 -5.87 46.48
N PHE A 417 12.77 -5.94 45.14
CA PHE A 417 12.52 -4.79 44.28
C PHE A 417 11.15 -4.16 44.57
N GLY A 418 10.10 -4.97 44.67
CA GLY A 418 8.77 -4.48 45.05
C GLY A 418 8.78 -3.74 46.37
N SER A 419 9.43 -4.34 47.38
CA SER A 419 9.57 -3.68 48.69
C SER A 419 10.34 -2.36 48.64
N SER A 420 11.37 -2.25 47.79
CA SER A 420 12.18 -1.02 47.65
C SER A 420 11.38 0.14 47.03
N ILE A 421 10.33 -0.15 46.28
CA ILE A 421 9.40 0.87 45.67
C ILE A 421 8.13 1.06 46.48
N GLY A 422 8.01 0.44 47.69
CA GLY A 422 6.88 0.61 48.60
C GLY A 422 5.73 -0.34 48.39
N LEU A 423 5.87 -1.41 47.58
CA LEU A 423 4.87 -2.48 47.44
C LEU A 423 5.05 -3.53 48.50
N THR A 424 3.96 -4.16 48.92
CA THR A 424 3.93 -5.24 49.89
C THR A 424 3.29 -6.50 49.33
N PRO A 425 3.70 -7.71 49.83
CA PRO A 425 3.09 -8.96 49.39
C PRO A 425 1.58 -8.99 49.61
N LEU A 426 0.85 -9.44 48.59
CA LEU A 426 -0.60 -9.56 48.61
C LEU A 426 -1.01 -10.84 49.38
N PRO A 427 -2.07 -10.77 50.20
CA PRO A 427 -2.60 -11.96 50.88
C PRO A 427 -3.23 -12.92 49.86
N TRP A 428 -3.10 -14.23 50.09
CA TRP A 428 -3.66 -15.25 49.18
C TRP A 428 -5.17 -15.12 48.96
N THR A 429 -5.88 -14.56 49.92
CA THR A 429 -7.32 -14.28 49.86
C THR A 429 -7.68 -13.21 48.83
N TYR A 430 -6.71 -12.42 48.34
CA TYR A 430 -6.94 -11.41 47.28
C TYR A 430 -7.09 -12.05 45.90
N PHE A 431 -6.37 -13.12 45.59
CA PHE A 431 -6.35 -13.71 44.24
C PHE A 431 -7.70 -14.22 43.75
N PRO A 432 -8.58 -14.83 44.56
CA PRO A 432 -9.94 -15.16 44.09
C PRO A 432 -10.73 -13.91 43.65
N TRP A 433 -10.61 -12.78 44.36
CA TRP A 433 -11.23 -11.52 43.96
C TRP A 433 -10.63 -10.99 42.66
N LEU A 434 -9.32 -10.98 42.52
CA LEU A 434 -8.60 -10.59 41.32
C LEU A 434 -9.06 -11.41 40.10
N ILE A 435 -9.15 -12.72 40.22
CA ILE A 435 -9.65 -13.58 39.13
C ILE A 435 -11.10 -13.23 38.77
N GLY A 436 -11.97 -13.03 39.76
CA GLY A 436 -13.35 -12.65 39.56
C GLY A 436 -13.49 -11.31 38.82
N ILE A 437 -12.68 -10.32 39.22
CA ILE A 437 -12.62 -8.99 38.57
C ILE A 437 -12.18 -9.12 37.12
N LEU A 438 -11.08 -9.83 36.85
CA LEU A 438 -10.54 -9.99 35.47
C LEU A 438 -11.49 -10.77 34.57
N LEU A 439 -12.16 -11.80 35.06
CA LEU A 439 -13.17 -12.53 34.28
C LEU A 439 -14.36 -11.64 33.96
N SER A 440 -14.87 -10.89 34.92
CA SER A 440 -15.97 -9.95 34.72
C SER A 440 -15.60 -8.84 33.74
N TYR A 441 -14.35 -8.36 33.81
CA TYR A 441 -13.78 -7.41 32.87
C TYR A 441 -13.79 -7.95 31.42
N CYS A 442 -13.33 -9.19 31.22
CA CYS A 442 -13.37 -9.82 29.91
C CYS A 442 -14.80 -9.96 29.36
N VAL A 443 -15.74 -10.39 30.20
CA VAL A 443 -17.14 -10.56 29.79
C VAL A 443 -17.77 -9.23 29.42
N LEU A 444 -17.61 -8.19 30.24
CA LEU A 444 -18.16 -6.86 29.97
C LEU A 444 -17.52 -6.23 28.71
N THR A 445 -16.20 -6.35 28.56
CA THR A 445 -15.49 -5.86 27.38
C THR A 445 -15.99 -6.56 26.11
N GLN A 446 -16.18 -7.88 26.14
CA GLN A 446 -16.70 -8.62 25.00
C GLN A 446 -18.14 -8.23 24.65
N TRP A 447 -18.97 -8.02 25.66
CA TRP A 447 -20.34 -7.56 25.47
C TRP A 447 -20.41 -6.15 24.85
N LEU A 448 -19.66 -5.19 25.42
CA LEU A 448 -19.60 -3.81 24.89
C LEU A 448 -18.96 -3.76 23.49
N LYS A 449 -17.93 -4.59 23.21
CA LYS A 449 -17.38 -4.77 21.87
C LYS A 449 -18.46 -5.19 20.88
N THR A 450 -19.30 -6.14 21.25
CA THR A 450 -20.38 -6.61 20.39
C THR A 450 -21.41 -5.51 20.13
N LEU A 451 -21.75 -4.71 21.14
CA LEU A 451 -22.63 -3.55 21.00
C LEU A 451 -22.00 -2.47 20.09
N TYR A 452 -20.72 -2.15 20.30
CA TYR A 452 -19.98 -1.20 19.47
C TYR A 452 -20.00 -1.60 18.00
N ILE A 453 -19.69 -2.87 17.71
CA ILE A 453 -19.69 -3.41 16.34
C ILE A 453 -21.08 -3.34 15.71
N ARG A 454 -22.14 -3.59 16.48
CA ARG A 454 -23.54 -3.49 15.99
C ARG A 454 -23.92 -2.03 15.69
N ALA A 455 -23.53 -1.10 16.54
CA ALA A 455 -23.85 0.33 16.41
C ALA A 455 -23.08 1.00 15.26
N PHE A 456 -21.79 0.77 15.16
CA PHE A 456 -20.91 1.50 14.25
C PHE A 456 -20.45 0.68 13.03
N LYS A 457 -20.73 -0.62 12.98
CA LYS A 457 -20.31 -1.57 11.93
C LYS A 457 -18.79 -1.61 11.67
N ARG A 458 -18.00 -1.04 12.57
CA ARG A 458 -16.54 -0.97 12.56
C ARG A 458 -15.98 -1.53 13.86
N TRP A 459 -14.73 -1.97 13.84
CA TRP A 459 -13.99 -2.36 15.06
C TRP A 459 -12.52 -1.94 14.95
N LEU A 460 -11.83 -2.42 13.91
CA LEU A 460 -10.44 -2.04 13.57
C LEU A 460 -10.46 -1.38 12.22
#